data_9b88aedebaf88a2127dce4cd13505262
#
_entry.id   9b88aedebaf88a2127dce4cd13505262
#
_cell.length_a   1.000
_cell.length_b   1.000
_cell.length_c   1.000
_cell.angle_alpha   90.00
_cell.angle_beta   90.00
_cell.angle_gamma   90.00
#
_symmetry.space_group_name_H-M   'P 1'
#
loop_
_entity.id
_entity.type
_entity.pdbx_description
1 polymer ?
#
loop_
_entity_poly.entity_id
_entity_poly.type
_entity_poly.pdbx_seq_one_letter_code
_entity_poly.pdbx_strand_id
1 'polypeptide(L)'
;MLAALSPGLSVLALPAWAQPAVTVEGSTFAGAITLADTPLQLNGVGLRAVAWLRGYAAGLYLPGKAGTAAAVLAQPGPKRLQLRMFVEVEAEEFVKAFHKGVARNTPPADATRLVDRMARFDAQVRSMGKLRKRDVIDLDFLPGRGLVLSRNGSPRGEPIAGEDLYGALLRCFLGERPADPEMKVGLLGGPVG
;
A
#
# COMPACT_ATOMS: atom_id res chain seq x y z
N MET A 1 33.88 3.28 55.88
CA MET A 1 32.71 2.71 55.19
C MET A 1 32.56 3.45 53.86
N LEU A 2 33.04 2.83 52.77
CA LEU A 2 32.85 3.38 51.42
C LEU A 2 31.65 2.67 50.82
N ALA A 3 30.62 3.43 50.44
CA ALA A 3 29.49 2.94 49.69
C ALA A 3 29.81 2.98 48.18
N ALA A 4 29.83 1.82 47.54
CA ALA A 4 30.00 1.70 46.10
C ALA A 4 28.65 1.96 45.39
N LEU A 5 28.57 3.05 44.61
CA LEU A 5 27.49 3.30 43.68
C LEU A 5 27.75 2.46 42.38
N SER A 6 26.91 1.48 42.11
CA SER A 6 26.89 0.80 40.83
C SER A 6 26.10 1.61 39.81
N PRO A 7 26.64 1.91 38.61
CA PRO A 7 25.86 2.53 37.55
C PRO A 7 24.93 1.50 36.92
N GLY A 8 23.63 1.70 37.06
CA GLY A 8 22.62 0.90 36.35
C GLY A 8 22.68 1.17 34.86
N LEU A 9 23.05 0.17 34.06
CA LEU A 9 22.87 0.20 32.59
C LEU A 9 21.38 0.22 32.29
N SER A 10 20.85 1.38 31.86
CA SER A 10 19.53 1.46 31.24
C SER A 10 19.62 0.83 29.85
N VAL A 11 19.19 -0.42 29.72
CA VAL A 11 18.96 -1.05 28.42
C VAL A 11 17.75 -0.36 27.81
N LEU A 12 17.97 0.49 26.80
CA LEU A 12 16.93 1.02 25.96
C LEU A 12 16.33 -0.17 25.18
N ALA A 13 15.19 -0.66 25.63
CA ALA A 13 14.40 -1.66 24.90
C ALA A 13 13.96 -1.04 23.58
N LEU A 14 14.52 -1.53 22.47
CA LEU A 14 14.01 -1.20 21.14
C LEU A 14 12.55 -1.69 21.07
N PRO A 15 11.63 -0.87 20.51
CA PRO A 15 10.24 -1.29 20.39
C PRO A 15 10.16 -2.59 19.57
N ALA A 16 9.40 -3.57 20.06
CA ALA A 16 9.28 -4.92 19.51
C ALA A 16 8.72 -5.00 18.06
N TRP A 17 8.39 -3.87 17.46
CA TRP A 17 7.87 -3.73 16.08
C TRP A 17 8.88 -3.22 15.05
N ALA A 18 10.15 -3.09 15.38
CA ALA A 18 11.19 -2.71 14.43
C ALA A 18 11.40 -3.83 13.39
N GLN A 19 10.47 -3.95 12.45
CA GLN A 19 10.62 -4.83 11.30
C GLN A 19 11.77 -4.33 10.42
N PRO A 20 12.63 -5.21 9.87
CA PRO A 20 13.69 -4.78 8.96
C PRO A 20 13.08 -4.16 7.68
N ALA A 21 13.77 -3.17 7.14
CA ALA A 21 13.43 -2.62 5.84
C ALA A 21 13.65 -3.69 4.74
N VAL A 22 12.82 -3.67 3.70
CA VAL A 22 12.92 -4.57 2.55
C VAL A 22 13.36 -3.76 1.33
N THR A 23 14.43 -4.20 0.66
CA THR A 23 14.92 -3.55 -0.56
C THR A 23 14.67 -4.45 -1.77
N VAL A 24 13.99 -3.88 -2.78
CA VAL A 24 13.68 -4.54 -4.05
C VAL A 24 14.07 -3.60 -5.18
N GLU A 25 14.88 -4.07 -6.14
CA GLU A 25 15.35 -3.27 -7.29
C GLU A 25 15.91 -1.90 -6.89
N GLY A 26 16.64 -1.83 -5.79
CA GLY A 26 17.20 -0.59 -5.26
C GLY A 26 16.20 0.36 -4.61
N SER A 27 14.94 -0.02 -4.48
CA SER A 27 13.90 0.71 -3.74
C SER A 27 13.69 0.10 -2.37
N THR A 28 13.80 0.91 -1.31
CA THR A 28 13.69 0.44 0.07
C THR A 28 12.33 0.80 0.66
N PHE A 29 11.63 -0.20 1.16
CA PHE A 29 10.41 -0.07 1.96
C PHE A 29 10.79 -0.14 3.43
N ALA A 30 10.47 0.90 4.21
CA ALA A 30 10.70 0.91 5.65
C ALA A 30 9.92 -0.23 6.32
N GLY A 31 10.51 -0.87 7.32
CA GLY A 31 9.83 -1.97 8.04
C GLY A 31 8.61 -1.53 8.85
N ALA A 32 8.57 -0.23 9.24
CA ALA A 32 7.43 0.39 9.89
C ALA A 32 7.31 1.86 9.47
N ILE A 33 6.10 2.39 9.50
CA ILE A 33 5.76 3.79 9.23
C ILE A 33 4.71 4.27 10.24
N THR A 34 4.51 5.57 10.34
CA THR A 34 3.35 6.15 11.03
C THR A 34 2.39 6.76 10.01
N LEU A 35 1.11 6.46 10.11
CA LEU A 35 0.06 7.00 9.25
C LEU A 35 -1.11 7.46 10.13
N ALA A 36 -1.44 8.77 10.11
CA ALA A 36 -2.46 9.37 10.96
C ALA A 36 -2.30 8.93 12.43
N ASP A 37 -1.13 9.17 13.00
CA ASP A 37 -0.73 8.85 14.38
C ASP A 37 -0.80 7.35 14.75
N THR A 38 -1.05 6.48 13.78
CA THR A 38 -1.09 5.02 13.98
C THR A 38 0.18 4.38 13.43
N PRO A 39 0.91 3.60 14.24
CA PRO A 39 2.04 2.82 13.75
C PRO A 39 1.56 1.68 12.85
N LEU A 40 2.13 1.58 11.67
CA LEU A 40 1.90 0.51 10.71
C LEU A 40 3.19 -0.26 10.48
N GLN A 41 3.09 -1.57 10.36
CA GLN A 41 4.19 -2.44 9.98
C GLN A 41 4.09 -2.85 8.52
N LEU A 42 5.23 -3.03 7.87
CA LEU A 42 5.29 -3.56 6.52
C LEU A 42 4.79 -5.02 6.53
N ASN A 43 3.63 -5.29 5.96
CA ASN A 43 3.07 -6.63 5.85
C ASN A 43 3.87 -7.49 4.86
N GLY A 44 4.17 -6.92 3.71
CA GLY A 44 4.96 -7.56 2.68
C GLY A 44 5.20 -6.65 1.49
N VAL A 45 6.05 -7.10 0.57
CA VAL A 45 6.43 -6.40 -0.67
C VAL A 45 6.25 -7.35 -1.84
N GLY A 46 5.60 -6.88 -2.92
CA GLY A 46 5.47 -7.61 -4.17
C GLY A 46 6.01 -6.80 -5.34
N LEU A 47 6.51 -7.50 -6.35
CA LEU A 47 7.05 -6.91 -7.57
C LEU A 47 6.05 -7.08 -8.71
N ARG A 48 5.76 -6.01 -9.46
CA ARG A 48 5.00 -6.06 -10.71
C ARG A 48 5.95 -6.18 -11.88
N ALA A 49 6.00 -7.35 -12.48
CA ALA A 49 6.74 -7.58 -13.70
C ALA A 49 5.79 -7.97 -14.84
N VAL A 50 6.11 -7.54 -16.06
CA VAL A 50 5.45 -7.99 -17.30
C VAL A 50 6.56 -8.46 -18.23
N ALA A 51 6.62 -9.75 -18.48
CA ALA A 51 7.73 -10.39 -19.16
C ALA A 51 9.07 -10.04 -18.44
N TRP A 52 10.01 -9.43 -19.14
CA TRP A 52 11.32 -9.00 -18.61
C TRP A 52 11.32 -7.59 -18.02
N LEU A 53 10.21 -6.83 -18.15
CA LEU A 53 10.11 -5.45 -17.68
C LEU A 53 9.53 -5.39 -16.27
N ARG A 54 10.30 -4.89 -15.32
CA ARG A 54 9.86 -4.60 -13.96
C ARG A 54 9.25 -3.21 -13.93
N GLY A 55 7.94 -3.13 -13.67
CA GLY A 55 7.18 -1.88 -13.72
C GLY A 55 7.26 -1.08 -12.42
N TYR A 56 6.97 -1.74 -11.30
CA TYR A 56 7.00 -1.15 -9.96
C TYR A 56 7.03 -2.23 -8.88
N ALA A 57 7.45 -1.88 -7.68
CA ALA A 57 7.20 -2.67 -6.48
C ALA A 57 6.09 -2.03 -5.65
N ALA A 58 5.33 -2.87 -4.94
CA ALA A 58 4.31 -2.45 -4.00
C ALA A 58 4.61 -2.95 -2.60
N GLY A 59 4.48 -2.08 -1.58
CA GLY A 59 4.56 -2.42 -0.17
C GLY A 59 3.21 -2.21 0.50
N LEU A 60 2.75 -3.19 1.25
CA LEU A 60 1.51 -3.12 2.02
C LEU A 60 1.85 -2.90 3.50
N TYR A 61 1.29 -1.82 4.07
CA TYR A 61 1.46 -1.48 5.48
C TYR A 61 0.13 -1.59 6.22
N LEU A 62 0.14 -2.27 7.36
CA LEU A 62 -1.04 -2.61 8.15
C LEU A 62 -0.77 -2.38 9.64
N PRO A 63 -1.81 -2.16 10.48
CA PRO A 63 -1.67 -2.14 11.93
C PRO A 63 -1.13 -3.47 12.52
N GLY A 64 -1.49 -4.59 11.91
CA GLY A 64 -1.02 -5.93 12.27
C GLY A 64 -0.76 -6.78 11.03
N LYS A 65 0.11 -7.81 11.13
CA LYS A 65 0.39 -8.74 10.03
C LYS A 65 -0.85 -9.52 9.62
N ALA A 66 -1.02 -9.72 8.32
CA ALA A 66 -2.13 -10.48 7.76
C ALA A 66 -1.65 -11.30 6.55
N GLY A 67 -1.81 -12.63 6.63
CA GLY A 67 -1.37 -13.58 5.60
C GLY A 67 -2.43 -13.88 4.53
N THR A 68 -3.64 -13.32 4.63
CA THR A 68 -4.72 -13.55 3.68
C THR A 68 -5.40 -12.25 3.26
N ALA A 69 -5.93 -12.21 2.03
CA ALA A 69 -6.68 -11.07 1.53
C ALA A 69 -7.89 -10.73 2.43
N ALA A 70 -8.60 -11.73 2.91
CA ALA A 70 -9.75 -11.54 3.80
C ALA A 70 -9.32 -10.86 5.11
N ALA A 71 -8.23 -11.31 5.73
CA ALA A 71 -7.70 -10.69 6.95
C ALA A 71 -7.25 -9.24 6.73
N VAL A 72 -6.60 -8.94 5.59
CA VAL A 72 -6.23 -7.56 5.22
C VAL A 72 -7.44 -6.66 5.08
N LEU A 73 -8.47 -7.13 4.37
CA LEU A 73 -9.70 -6.36 4.12
C LEU A 73 -10.51 -6.13 5.41
N ALA A 74 -10.59 -7.14 6.28
CA ALA A 74 -11.34 -7.07 7.54
C ALA A 74 -10.62 -6.31 8.65
N GLN A 75 -9.30 -6.06 8.51
CA GLN A 75 -8.54 -5.40 9.57
C GLN A 75 -8.99 -3.94 9.75
N PRO A 76 -9.32 -3.50 10.97
CA PRO A 76 -9.66 -2.11 11.24
C PRO A 76 -8.44 -1.20 11.21
N GLY A 77 -8.67 0.11 11.10
CA GLY A 77 -7.61 1.11 11.17
C GLY A 77 -7.04 1.53 9.81
N PRO A 78 -6.07 2.45 9.82
CA PRO A 78 -5.45 2.94 8.62
C PRO A 78 -4.61 1.87 7.93
N LYS A 79 -4.50 1.99 6.61
CA LYS A 79 -3.71 1.08 5.76
C LYS A 79 -3.01 1.91 4.69
N ARG A 80 -1.84 1.47 4.24
CA ARG A 80 -1.15 2.05 3.08
C ARG A 80 -0.76 0.97 2.09
N LEU A 81 -1.09 1.18 0.83
CA LEU A 81 -0.45 0.51 -0.29
C LEU A 81 0.48 1.53 -0.95
N GLN A 82 1.78 1.30 -0.87
CA GLN A 82 2.81 2.17 -1.44
C GLN A 82 3.37 1.55 -2.72
N LEU A 83 3.36 2.30 -3.82
CA LEU A 83 3.97 1.87 -5.09
C LEU A 83 5.25 2.66 -5.33
N ARG A 84 6.32 1.99 -5.77
CA ARG A 84 7.61 2.58 -6.15
C ARG A 84 7.89 2.27 -7.61
N MET A 85 7.88 3.31 -8.44
CA MET A 85 7.96 3.17 -9.89
C MET A 85 9.39 2.89 -10.36
N PHE A 86 9.57 1.91 -11.24
CA PHE A 86 10.86 1.57 -11.85
C PHE A 86 10.98 2.07 -13.28
N VAL A 87 9.86 2.32 -13.93
CA VAL A 87 9.76 2.85 -15.29
C VAL A 87 8.78 4.00 -15.33
N GLU A 88 8.79 4.76 -16.42
CA GLU A 88 7.79 5.78 -16.69
C GLU A 88 6.52 5.12 -17.22
N VAL A 89 5.35 5.53 -16.69
CA VAL A 89 4.03 5.02 -17.09
C VAL A 89 3.05 6.19 -17.16
N GLU A 90 2.22 6.24 -18.19
CA GLU A 90 1.13 7.21 -18.26
C GLU A 90 0.09 6.90 -17.17
N ALA A 91 -0.41 7.92 -16.47
CA ALA A 91 -1.42 7.75 -15.42
C ALA A 91 -2.69 7.04 -15.93
N GLU A 92 -3.03 7.23 -17.21
CA GLU A 92 -4.15 6.55 -17.86
C GLU A 92 -4.02 5.03 -17.85
N GLU A 93 -2.82 4.47 -17.95
CA GLU A 93 -2.61 3.01 -17.86
C GLU A 93 -2.92 2.49 -16.45
N PHE A 94 -2.67 3.31 -15.43
CA PHE A 94 -3.04 2.98 -14.06
C PHE A 94 -4.57 2.99 -13.88
N VAL A 95 -5.26 3.98 -14.44
CA VAL A 95 -6.74 4.04 -14.46
C VAL A 95 -7.31 2.81 -15.14
N LYS A 96 -6.84 2.46 -16.34
CA LYS A 96 -7.29 1.25 -17.06
C LYS A 96 -7.07 -0.03 -16.25
N ALA A 97 -5.90 -0.16 -15.62
CA ALA A 97 -5.58 -1.32 -14.78
C ALA A 97 -6.50 -1.41 -13.56
N PHE A 98 -6.82 -0.27 -12.92
CA PHE A 98 -7.74 -0.19 -11.79
C PHE A 98 -9.15 -0.64 -12.19
N HIS A 99 -9.73 -0.08 -13.26
CA HIS A 99 -11.04 -0.48 -13.75
C HIS A 99 -11.11 -1.97 -14.09
N LYS A 100 -10.10 -2.49 -14.77
CA LYS A 100 -9.99 -3.93 -15.07
C LYS A 100 -9.92 -4.78 -13.80
N GLY A 101 -9.18 -4.32 -12.79
CA GLY A 101 -9.05 -4.99 -11.50
C GLY A 101 -10.38 -5.02 -10.74
N VAL A 102 -11.08 -3.89 -10.68
CA VAL A 102 -12.42 -3.78 -10.04
C VAL A 102 -13.41 -4.70 -10.75
N ALA A 103 -13.50 -4.65 -12.07
CA ALA A 103 -14.41 -5.50 -12.84
C ALA A 103 -14.18 -7.01 -12.62
N ARG A 104 -12.95 -7.42 -12.32
CA ARG A 104 -12.59 -8.82 -12.07
C ARG A 104 -12.85 -9.31 -10.65
N ASN A 105 -12.77 -8.41 -9.67
CA ASN A 105 -12.68 -8.77 -8.26
C ASN A 105 -13.77 -8.14 -7.38
N THR A 106 -14.72 -7.39 -7.98
CA THR A 106 -15.82 -6.76 -7.27
C THR A 106 -17.15 -7.20 -7.88
N PRO A 107 -18.13 -7.66 -7.08
CA PRO A 107 -19.46 -8.01 -7.59
C PRO A 107 -20.07 -6.82 -8.37
N PRO A 108 -20.81 -7.07 -9.46
CA PRO A 108 -21.36 -5.99 -10.31
C PRO A 108 -22.22 -4.96 -9.53
N ALA A 109 -23.04 -5.43 -8.59
CA ALA A 109 -23.89 -4.54 -7.77
C ALA A 109 -23.04 -3.59 -6.90
N ASP A 110 -21.91 -4.06 -6.36
CA ASP A 110 -21.01 -3.24 -5.56
C ASP A 110 -20.20 -2.29 -6.47
N ALA A 111 -19.74 -2.76 -7.63
CA ALA A 111 -19.06 -1.93 -8.61
C ALA A 111 -19.93 -0.75 -9.08
N THR A 112 -21.24 -0.96 -9.27
CA THR A 112 -22.19 0.10 -9.63
C THR A 112 -22.26 1.20 -8.54
N ARG A 113 -22.19 0.84 -7.26
CA ARG A 113 -22.18 1.81 -6.15
C ARG A 113 -20.89 2.63 -6.07
N LEU A 114 -19.84 2.17 -6.73
CA LEU A 114 -18.52 2.83 -6.70
C LEU A 114 -18.31 3.83 -7.85
N VAL A 115 -19.19 3.89 -8.85
CA VAL A 115 -18.98 4.62 -10.11
C VAL A 115 -18.52 6.06 -9.89
N ASP A 116 -19.24 6.85 -9.08
CA ASP A 116 -18.90 8.26 -8.84
C ASP A 116 -17.57 8.42 -8.10
N ARG A 117 -17.29 7.53 -7.16
CA ARG A 117 -16.03 7.56 -6.39
C ARG A 117 -14.84 7.09 -7.24
N MET A 118 -15.05 6.11 -8.11
CA MET A 118 -14.05 5.70 -9.10
C MET A 118 -13.76 6.85 -10.07
N ALA A 119 -14.78 7.58 -10.54
CA ALA A 119 -14.56 8.73 -11.42
C ALA A 119 -13.72 9.84 -10.73
N ARG A 120 -13.93 10.08 -9.44
CA ARG A 120 -13.08 11.01 -8.65
C ARG A 120 -11.65 10.50 -8.54
N PHE A 121 -11.47 9.22 -8.24
CA PHE A 121 -10.14 8.60 -8.18
C PHE A 121 -9.43 8.68 -9.53
N ASP A 122 -10.11 8.38 -10.62
CA ASP A 122 -9.58 8.50 -11.99
C ASP A 122 -9.09 9.93 -12.30
N ALA A 123 -9.89 10.93 -11.91
CA ALA A 123 -9.51 12.32 -12.12
C ALA A 123 -8.24 12.71 -11.33
N GLN A 124 -8.13 12.23 -10.08
CA GLN A 124 -6.93 12.44 -9.26
C GLN A 124 -5.70 11.74 -9.87
N VAL A 125 -5.86 10.49 -10.31
CA VAL A 125 -4.78 9.74 -10.97
C VAL A 125 -4.35 10.44 -12.26
N ARG A 126 -5.30 10.82 -13.13
CA ARG A 126 -5.02 11.54 -14.38
C ARG A 126 -4.32 12.88 -14.15
N SER A 127 -4.64 13.58 -13.05
CA SER A 127 -3.98 14.84 -12.71
C SER A 127 -2.47 14.71 -12.48
N MET A 128 -1.98 13.48 -12.22
CA MET A 128 -0.54 13.22 -12.08
C MET A 128 0.21 13.17 -13.42
N GLY A 129 -0.50 13.04 -14.55
CA GLY A 129 0.10 12.91 -15.88
C GLY A 129 0.96 11.66 -15.98
N LYS A 130 2.25 11.82 -16.22
CA LYS A 130 3.22 10.71 -16.22
C LYS A 130 3.72 10.40 -14.82
N LEU A 131 3.64 9.14 -14.43
CA LEU A 131 4.35 8.59 -13.28
C LEU A 131 5.77 8.26 -13.72
N ARG A 132 6.76 8.88 -13.10
CA ARG A 132 8.16 8.76 -13.52
C ARG A 132 8.88 7.68 -12.72
N LYS A 133 9.97 7.19 -13.27
CA LYS A 133 10.92 6.33 -12.52
C LYS A 133 11.29 7.01 -11.20
N ARG A 134 11.27 6.24 -10.11
CA ARG A 134 11.49 6.65 -8.71
C ARG A 134 10.34 7.42 -8.05
N ASP A 135 9.22 7.66 -8.75
CA ASP A 135 8.04 8.16 -8.05
C ASP A 135 7.57 7.17 -7.00
N VAL A 136 7.10 7.72 -5.89
CA VAL A 136 6.42 7.01 -4.82
C VAL A 136 4.96 7.43 -4.82
N ILE A 137 4.07 6.46 -4.98
CA ILE A 137 2.62 6.67 -4.94
C ILE A 137 2.08 6.00 -3.69
N ASP A 138 1.49 6.77 -2.80
CA ASP A 138 0.83 6.25 -1.62
C ASP A 138 -0.68 6.26 -1.82
N LEU A 139 -1.28 5.11 -1.59
CA LEU A 139 -2.71 4.86 -1.58
C LEU A 139 -3.09 4.53 -0.14
N ASP A 140 -3.56 5.54 0.59
CA ASP A 140 -3.83 5.45 2.01
C ASP A 140 -5.32 5.30 2.28
N PHE A 141 -5.68 4.41 3.18
CA PHE A 141 -6.99 4.41 3.82
C PHE A 141 -6.90 5.07 5.19
N LEU A 142 -7.70 6.09 5.41
CA LEU A 142 -7.85 6.75 6.69
C LEU A 142 -9.28 6.57 7.19
N PRO A 143 -9.52 5.91 8.33
CA PRO A 143 -10.85 5.79 8.91
C PRO A 143 -11.52 7.16 9.04
N GLY A 144 -12.80 7.24 8.65
CA GLY A 144 -13.56 8.49 8.63
C GLY A 144 -13.25 9.46 7.48
N ARG A 145 -12.15 9.28 6.75
CA ARG A 145 -11.78 10.12 5.58
C ARG A 145 -11.85 9.36 4.25
N GLY A 146 -11.56 8.06 4.25
CA GLY A 146 -11.53 7.22 3.06
C GLY A 146 -10.16 7.15 2.38
N LEU A 147 -10.15 7.05 1.05
CA LEU A 147 -8.93 6.93 0.23
C LEU A 147 -8.25 8.29 0.05
N VAL A 148 -6.97 8.35 0.37
CA VAL A 148 -6.08 9.49 0.11
C VAL A 148 -4.99 9.04 -0.87
N LEU A 149 -4.87 9.75 -1.98
CA LEU A 149 -3.82 9.54 -2.98
C LEU A 149 -2.72 10.57 -2.78
N SER A 150 -1.46 10.13 -2.77
CA SER A 150 -0.29 11.03 -2.71
C SER A 150 0.77 10.59 -3.73
N ARG A 151 1.54 11.56 -4.23
CA ARG A 151 2.74 11.31 -5.04
C ARG A 151 3.92 12.02 -4.41
N ASN A 152 4.96 11.27 -4.08
CA ASN A 152 6.17 11.79 -3.43
C ASN A 152 5.86 12.58 -2.15
N GLY A 153 4.92 12.07 -1.33
CA GLY A 153 4.46 12.70 -0.09
C GLY A 153 3.48 13.87 -0.27
N SER A 154 3.18 14.30 -1.50
CA SER A 154 2.24 15.40 -1.76
C SER A 154 0.85 14.85 -2.12
N PRO A 155 -0.20 15.20 -1.37
CA PRO A 155 -1.58 14.76 -1.67
C PRO A 155 -2.03 15.20 -3.07
N ARG A 156 -2.87 14.38 -3.69
CA ARG A 156 -3.47 14.60 -5.01
C ARG A 156 -4.99 14.62 -4.91
N GLY A 157 -5.53 15.80 -4.77
CA GLY A 157 -6.97 16.01 -4.57
C GLY A 157 -7.43 15.75 -3.14
N GLU A 158 -8.75 15.85 -2.94
CA GLU A 158 -9.39 15.63 -1.66
C GLU A 158 -9.60 14.14 -1.36
N PRO A 159 -9.64 13.73 -0.08
CA PRO A 159 -9.96 12.36 0.28
C PRO A 159 -11.29 11.89 -0.33
N ILE A 160 -11.32 10.64 -0.78
CA ILE A 160 -12.53 10.04 -1.35
C ILE A 160 -13.16 9.14 -0.28
N ALA A 161 -14.28 9.58 0.28
CA ALA A 161 -14.97 8.87 1.35
C ALA A 161 -15.44 7.46 0.93
N GLY A 162 -15.46 6.55 1.89
CA GLY A 162 -15.95 5.18 1.73
C GLY A 162 -14.82 4.14 1.79
N GLU A 163 -14.97 3.16 2.69
CA GLU A 163 -14.04 2.05 2.85
C GLU A 163 -14.14 1.06 1.68
N ASP A 164 -15.31 0.96 1.08
CA ASP A 164 -15.61 0.07 -0.03
C ASP A 164 -14.78 0.36 -1.29
N LEU A 165 -14.51 1.65 -1.60
CA LEU A 165 -13.60 2.01 -2.69
C LEU A 165 -12.19 1.51 -2.42
N TYR A 166 -11.67 1.73 -1.20
CA TYR A 166 -10.35 1.24 -0.83
C TYR A 166 -10.29 -0.29 -0.82
N GLY A 167 -11.35 -0.95 -0.35
CA GLY A 167 -11.49 -2.39 -0.42
C GLY A 167 -11.47 -2.92 -1.86
N ALA A 168 -12.16 -2.25 -2.79
CA ALA A 168 -12.13 -2.60 -4.21
C ALA A 168 -10.73 -2.41 -4.82
N LEU A 169 -10.04 -1.32 -4.45
CA LEU A 169 -8.65 -1.08 -4.83
C LEU A 169 -7.72 -2.19 -4.32
N LEU A 170 -7.79 -2.55 -3.05
CA LEU A 170 -6.98 -3.65 -2.51
C LEU A 170 -7.28 -4.98 -3.19
N ARG A 171 -8.53 -5.25 -3.56
CA ARG A 171 -8.89 -6.48 -4.30
C ARG A 171 -8.26 -6.55 -5.69
N CYS A 172 -7.90 -5.42 -6.31
CA CYS A 172 -7.14 -5.44 -7.57
C CYS A 172 -5.77 -6.10 -7.39
N PHE A 173 -5.18 -6.01 -6.18
CA PHE A 173 -3.89 -6.59 -5.84
C PHE A 173 -4.00 -7.93 -5.12
N LEU A 174 -4.99 -8.11 -4.26
CA LEU A 174 -5.10 -9.23 -3.33
C LEU A 174 -6.28 -10.17 -3.61
N GLY A 175 -7.17 -9.82 -4.53
CA GLY A 175 -8.39 -10.58 -4.83
C GLY A 175 -8.11 -11.95 -5.45
N GLU A 176 -9.16 -12.63 -5.88
CA GLU A 176 -9.06 -13.96 -6.51
C GLU A 176 -8.39 -13.90 -7.89
N ARG A 177 -8.60 -12.78 -8.63
CA ARG A 177 -8.00 -12.51 -9.94
C ARG A 177 -7.13 -11.26 -9.88
N PRO A 178 -6.02 -11.29 -9.13
CA PRO A 178 -5.18 -10.12 -8.92
C PRO A 178 -4.52 -9.68 -10.22
N ALA A 179 -4.01 -8.45 -10.22
CA ALA A 179 -3.23 -7.94 -11.35
C ALA A 179 -1.95 -8.78 -11.59
N ASP A 180 -1.40 -9.36 -10.52
CA ASP A 180 -0.22 -10.20 -10.54
C ASP A 180 -0.26 -11.18 -9.35
N PRO A 181 -0.30 -12.52 -9.59
CA PRO A 181 -0.32 -13.51 -8.52
C PRO A 181 0.93 -13.53 -7.64
N GLU A 182 2.12 -13.33 -8.22
CA GLU A 182 3.37 -13.32 -7.47
C GLU A 182 3.46 -12.09 -6.56
N MET A 183 3.07 -10.93 -7.08
CA MET A 183 2.94 -9.71 -6.27
C MET A 183 1.97 -9.93 -5.09
N LYS A 184 0.83 -10.58 -5.30
CA LYS A 184 -0.11 -10.91 -4.22
C LYS A 184 0.56 -11.74 -3.12
N VAL A 185 1.32 -12.76 -3.49
CA VAL A 185 2.06 -13.60 -2.54
C VAL A 185 3.02 -12.74 -1.72
N GLY A 186 3.80 -11.88 -2.36
CA GLY A 186 4.73 -10.97 -1.68
C GLY A 186 4.03 -9.99 -0.75
N LEU A 187 2.93 -9.36 -1.17
CA LEU A 187 2.15 -8.42 -0.34
C LEU A 187 1.54 -9.09 0.90
N LEU A 188 1.23 -10.38 0.83
CA LEU A 188 0.71 -11.18 1.93
C LEU A 188 1.81 -11.79 2.82
N GLY A 189 3.06 -11.34 2.67
CA GLY A 189 4.19 -11.73 3.52
C GLY A 189 4.96 -12.95 3.04
N GLY A 190 4.69 -13.44 1.85
CA GLY A 190 5.48 -14.47 1.18
C GLY A 190 6.75 -13.89 0.52
N PRO A 191 7.49 -14.71 -0.23
CA PRO A 191 8.67 -14.25 -0.96
C PRO A 191 8.31 -13.14 -1.96
N VAL A 192 9.25 -12.23 -2.17
CA VAL A 192 9.15 -11.23 -3.24
C VAL A 192 9.37 -11.95 -4.55
N GLY A 193 8.37 -11.92 -5.43
CA GLY A 193 8.43 -12.53 -6.75
C GLY A 193 9.26 -11.74 -7.75
#